data_c8cae5e14a5bd5d0d6fe76d5105cdc54
#
_entry.id   c8cae5e14a5bd5d0d6fe76d5105cdc54
#
_cell.length_a   1.000
_cell.length_b   1.000
_cell.length_c   1.000
_cell.angle_alpha   90.00
_cell.angle_beta   90.00
_cell.angle_gamma   90.00
#
_symmetry.space_group_name_H-M   'P 1'
#
loop_
_entity.id
_entity.type
_entity.pdbx_description
1 polymer ?
#
loop_
_entity_poly.entity_id
_entity_poly.type
_entity_poly.pdbx_seq_one_letter_code
_entity_poly.pdbx_strand_id
1 'polypeptide(L)'
;AVSSLQELYTSYQFLPGLSVRVGQFKTPYTMENQLSPTTVELINCYSLPACYLVGINGSDVLCSASGGRDIGLMIYGDLFKKLLTYKVALMNGQGINTKDKNSQKDVVGYLSVNPLEWLTVGTSVVIGKGHSVAGAPIHGIEPGENYRRNRWSVGAFLTGKKASLRTEFMLGKDADVKSNGGYATGCVRIIRNVEAVASYEYLNRDVVAEDKQSNYMAGLQYWFYPKCRLQVQYTRLSPKHNDSSDLVQAQVQVRF
;
A
#
# COMPACT_ATOMS: atom_id res chain seq x y z
N ALA A 1 -13.99 15.71 -13.13
CA ALA A 1 -13.50 14.50 -12.45
C ALA A 1 -13.84 13.31 -13.32
N VAL A 2 -12.84 12.60 -13.81
CA VAL A 2 -13.07 11.33 -14.51
C VAL A 2 -13.39 10.29 -13.42
N SER A 3 -14.62 9.78 -13.40
CA SER A 3 -14.98 8.69 -12.51
C SER A 3 -14.31 7.42 -13.04
N SER A 4 -13.29 6.93 -12.36
CA SER A 4 -12.66 5.66 -12.68
C SER A 4 -13.30 4.52 -11.88
N LEU A 5 -13.51 3.39 -12.54
CA LEU A 5 -13.98 2.18 -11.86
C LEU A 5 -12.89 1.70 -10.90
N GLN A 6 -13.17 1.69 -9.60
CA GLN A 6 -12.18 1.29 -8.61
C GLN A 6 -12.02 -0.24 -8.55
N GLU A 7 -13.09 -0.95 -8.35
CA GLU A 7 -13.09 -2.41 -8.24
C GLU A 7 -14.32 -3.00 -8.94
N LEU A 8 -14.09 -4.01 -9.77
CA LEU A 8 -15.12 -4.82 -10.40
C LEU A 8 -14.61 -6.25 -10.47
N TYR A 9 -15.13 -7.10 -9.63
CA TYR A 9 -14.72 -8.50 -9.58
C TYR A 9 -15.87 -9.42 -9.20
N THR A 10 -15.74 -10.68 -9.52
CA THR A 10 -16.54 -11.75 -8.95
C THR A 10 -15.66 -12.65 -8.09
N SER A 11 -16.26 -13.22 -7.05
CA SER A 11 -15.56 -14.16 -6.17
C SER A 11 -16.44 -15.38 -5.94
N TYR A 12 -15.82 -16.55 -5.96
CA TYR A 12 -16.49 -17.81 -5.66
C TYR A 12 -15.69 -18.57 -4.59
N GLN A 13 -16.38 -19.04 -3.57
CA GLN A 13 -15.81 -19.87 -2.52
C GLN A 13 -16.10 -21.33 -2.82
N PHE A 14 -15.07 -22.10 -3.13
CA PHE A 14 -15.18 -23.54 -3.42
C PHE A 14 -15.27 -24.37 -2.14
N LEU A 15 -14.45 -24.03 -1.14
CA LEU A 15 -14.34 -24.71 0.14
C LEU A 15 -14.06 -23.68 1.24
N PRO A 16 -14.33 -23.98 2.52
CA PRO A 16 -13.79 -23.20 3.61
C PRO A 16 -12.26 -23.04 3.47
N GLY A 17 -11.79 -21.82 3.38
CA GLY A 17 -10.38 -21.52 3.18
C GLY A 17 -9.88 -21.55 1.72
N LEU A 18 -10.74 -21.78 0.71
CA LEU A 18 -10.37 -21.71 -0.70
C LEU A 18 -11.39 -20.93 -1.52
N SER A 19 -11.00 -19.76 -1.94
CA SER A 19 -11.80 -18.88 -2.80
C SER A 19 -11.01 -18.44 -4.03
N VAL A 20 -11.72 -18.16 -5.10
CA VAL A 20 -11.17 -17.57 -6.32
C VAL A 20 -11.84 -16.24 -6.59
N ARG A 21 -11.07 -15.28 -7.08
CA ARG A 21 -11.53 -13.96 -7.51
C ARG A 21 -11.00 -13.65 -8.89
N VAL A 22 -11.85 -13.09 -9.74
CA VAL A 22 -11.51 -12.65 -11.11
C VAL A 22 -12.06 -11.25 -11.32
N GLY A 23 -11.28 -10.38 -11.92
CA GLY A 23 -11.64 -9.01 -12.24
C GLY A 23 -10.59 -8.00 -11.81
N GLN A 24 -11.02 -6.75 -11.58
CA GLN A 24 -10.18 -5.67 -11.08
C GLN A 24 -10.35 -5.53 -9.56
N PHE A 25 -9.24 -5.68 -8.84
CA PHE A 25 -9.23 -5.63 -7.37
C PHE A 25 -7.87 -5.15 -6.85
N LYS A 26 -7.79 -4.88 -5.56
CA LYS A 26 -6.52 -4.50 -4.91
C LYS A 26 -5.47 -5.59 -5.11
N THR A 27 -4.33 -5.21 -5.67
CA THR A 27 -3.15 -6.08 -5.76
C THR A 27 -2.77 -6.57 -4.36
N PRO A 28 -2.63 -7.89 -4.12
CA PRO A 28 -2.30 -8.41 -2.80
C PRO A 28 -0.80 -8.24 -2.47
N TYR A 29 -0.34 -7.00 -2.56
CA TYR A 29 1.00 -6.57 -2.22
C TYR A 29 0.93 -5.49 -1.15
N THR A 30 1.78 -5.58 -0.14
CA THR A 30 1.82 -4.85 1.13
C THR A 30 0.59 -5.09 2.04
N MET A 31 0.82 -5.12 3.34
CA MET A 31 -0.26 -5.19 4.33
C MET A 31 -1.11 -3.92 4.29
N GLU A 32 -0.47 -2.77 4.11
CA GLU A 32 -1.15 -1.48 4.08
C GLU A 32 -2.15 -1.37 2.92
N ASN A 33 -1.80 -1.86 1.71
CA ASN A 33 -2.72 -1.84 0.57
C ASN A 33 -3.98 -2.69 0.80
N GLN A 34 -3.93 -3.68 1.70
CA GLN A 34 -5.10 -4.50 2.02
C GLN A 34 -6.10 -3.78 2.94
N LEU A 35 -5.69 -2.69 3.59
CA LEU A 35 -6.57 -1.92 4.48
C LEU A 35 -7.58 -1.09 3.69
N SER A 36 -8.71 -0.81 4.32
CA SER A 36 -9.64 0.20 3.80
C SER A 36 -9.09 1.60 4.13
N PRO A 37 -9.09 2.54 3.18
CA PRO A 37 -8.69 3.93 3.44
C PRO A 37 -9.44 4.57 4.61
N THR A 38 -10.67 4.13 4.87
CA THR A 38 -11.50 4.64 5.97
C THR A 38 -11.10 4.13 7.35
N THR A 39 -10.21 3.14 7.43
CA THR A 39 -9.73 2.56 8.70
C THR A 39 -8.33 3.01 9.08
N VAL A 40 -7.62 3.66 8.16
CA VAL A 40 -6.27 4.14 8.36
C VAL A 40 -6.28 5.40 9.22
N GLU A 41 -5.32 5.57 10.12
CA GLU A 41 -5.26 6.64 11.10
C GLU A 41 -4.83 7.98 10.50
N LEU A 42 -4.08 7.95 9.40
CA LEU A 42 -3.56 9.15 8.72
C LEU A 42 -4.51 9.65 7.63
N ILE A 43 -4.53 10.96 7.41
CA ILE A 43 -5.32 11.59 6.32
C ILE A 43 -4.82 11.12 4.95
N ASN A 44 -3.53 10.93 4.79
CA ASN A 44 -2.92 10.47 3.54
C ASN A 44 -3.28 9.03 3.15
N CYS A 45 -3.89 8.27 4.03
CA CYS A 45 -4.34 6.88 3.84
C CYS A 45 -3.25 5.85 3.56
N TYR A 46 -2.15 6.23 2.89
CA TYR A 46 -1.05 5.35 2.52
C TYR A 46 0.28 6.02 2.80
N SER A 47 1.25 5.22 3.22
CA SER A 47 2.62 5.66 3.46
C SER A 47 3.37 5.98 2.16
N LEU A 48 4.38 6.82 2.26
CA LEU A 48 5.23 7.19 1.13
C LEU A 48 5.83 5.98 0.40
N PRO A 49 6.40 4.96 1.08
CA PRO A 49 6.91 3.77 0.39
C PRO A 49 5.81 2.92 -0.24
N ALA A 50 4.62 2.81 0.35
CA ALA A 50 3.50 2.12 -0.28
C ALA A 50 3.00 2.90 -1.51
N CYS A 51 2.90 4.23 -1.44
CA CYS A 51 2.56 5.03 -2.61
C CYS A 51 3.48 4.75 -3.79
N TYR A 52 4.79 4.68 -3.56
CA TYR A 52 5.78 4.45 -4.60
C TYR A 52 5.81 2.99 -5.09
N LEU A 53 5.90 2.02 -4.17
CA LEU A 53 6.12 0.61 -4.53
C LEU A 53 4.83 -0.15 -4.89
N VAL A 54 3.67 0.33 -4.48
CA VAL A 54 2.37 -0.24 -4.89
C VAL A 54 1.78 0.52 -6.08
N GLY A 55 2.29 1.74 -6.34
CA GLY A 55 1.77 2.61 -7.39
C GLY A 55 0.45 3.29 -7.02
N ILE A 56 0.30 3.66 -5.76
CA ILE A 56 -0.85 4.42 -5.29
C ILE A 56 -0.62 5.91 -5.60
N ASN A 57 -1.68 6.62 -5.93
CA ASN A 57 -1.64 8.06 -6.25
C ASN A 57 -0.74 8.43 -7.47
N GLY A 58 -0.50 7.49 -8.37
CA GLY A 58 0.30 7.75 -9.57
C GLY A 58 1.79 7.96 -9.33
N SER A 59 2.28 7.64 -8.13
CA SER A 59 3.71 7.80 -7.80
C SER A 59 4.57 6.60 -8.19
N ASP A 60 3.97 5.50 -8.65
CA ASP A 60 4.72 4.44 -9.33
C ASP A 60 5.25 4.99 -10.66
N VAL A 61 6.57 5.01 -10.79
CA VAL A 61 7.29 5.51 -11.96
C VAL A 61 6.85 4.80 -13.25
N LEU A 62 6.26 3.65 -13.14
CA LEU A 62 6.06 2.68 -14.19
C LEU A 62 4.59 2.48 -14.56
N CYS A 63 3.69 2.78 -13.63
CA CYS A 63 2.25 2.67 -13.80
C CYS A 63 1.57 3.91 -13.23
N SER A 64 1.51 4.97 -14.02
CA SER A 64 1.05 6.30 -13.59
C SER A 64 -0.35 6.35 -12.93
N ALA A 65 -1.10 5.27 -12.92
CA ALA A 65 -2.46 5.23 -12.41
C ALA A 65 -2.87 3.88 -11.80
N SER A 66 -1.97 3.17 -11.14
CA SER A 66 -2.33 1.83 -10.62
C SER A 66 -3.34 1.89 -9.46
N GLY A 67 -3.32 2.95 -8.68
CA GLY A 67 -4.21 3.09 -7.52
C GLY A 67 -4.14 1.91 -6.53
N GLY A 68 -3.05 1.13 -6.58
CA GLY A 68 -2.88 -0.11 -5.83
C GLY A 68 -3.78 -1.26 -6.30
N ARG A 69 -4.33 -1.17 -7.51
CA ARG A 69 -5.25 -2.15 -8.09
C ARG A 69 -4.78 -2.60 -9.47
N ASP A 70 -5.26 -3.78 -9.87
CA ASP A 70 -4.98 -4.31 -11.19
C ASP A 70 -6.05 -5.35 -11.57
N ILE A 71 -6.07 -5.75 -12.84
CA ILE A 71 -6.91 -6.80 -13.36
C ILE A 71 -6.19 -8.14 -13.23
N GLY A 72 -6.86 -9.16 -12.70
CA GLY A 72 -6.22 -10.46 -12.52
C GLY A 72 -7.14 -11.56 -12.03
N LEU A 73 -6.47 -12.68 -11.72
CA LEU A 73 -7.04 -13.87 -11.10
C LEU A 73 -6.34 -14.09 -9.76
N MET A 74 -7.07 -14.32 -8.68
CA MET A 74 -6.53 -14.57 -7.36
C MET A 74 -7.16 -15.79 -6.72
N ILE A 75 -6.33 -16.65 -6.14
CA ILE A 75 -6.71 -17.71 -5.21
C ILE A 75 -6.36 -17.22 -3.80
N TYR A 76 -7.30 -17.33 -2.87
CA TYR A 76 -7.11 -16.83 -1.53
C TYR A 76 -7.96 -17.58 -0.50
N GLY A 77 -7.57 -17.48 0.75
CA GLY A 77 -8.34 -18.06 1.83
C GLY A 77 -7.73 -17.81 3.20
N ASP A 78 -8.55 -18.15 4.22
CA ASP A 78 -8.16 -18.17 5.62
C ASP A 78 -8.11 -19.62 6.09
N LEU A 79 -7.02 -20.00 6.72
CA LEU A 79 -6.80 -21.35 7.25
C LEU A 79 -6.66 -21.31 8.77
N PHE A 80 -6.92 -22.45 9.42
CA PHE A 80 -6.74 -22.63 10.85
C PHE A 80 -7.48 -21.56 11.68
N LYS A 81 -8.79 -21.34 11.40
CA LYS A 81 -9.63 -20.33 12.08
C LYS A 81 -9.06 -18.92 11.97
N LYS A 82 -8.55 -18.55 10.79
CA LYS A 82 -7.92 -17.26 10.47
C LYS A 82 -6.55 -17.02 11.14
N LEU A 83 -5.91 -18.08 11.62
CA LEU A 83 -4.50 -17.98 12.04
C LEU A 83 -3.62 -17.62 10.84
N LEU A 84 -3.90 -18.17 9.67
CA LEU A 84 -3.15 -17.96 8.43
C LEU A 84 -4.09 -17.44 7.33
N THR A 85 -3.73 -16.32 6.71
CA THR A 85 -4.37 -15.81 5.48
C THR A 85 -3.36 -15.87 4.35
N TYR A 86 -3.76 -16.44 3.21
CA TYR A 86 -2.93 -16.48 2.02
C TYR A 86 -3.66 -15.92 0.81
N LYS A 87 -2.90 -15.31 -0.11
CA LYS A 87 -3.38 -14.86 -1.41
C LYS A 87 -2.28 -15.11 -2.44
N VAL A 88 -2.64 -15.71 -3.57
CA VAL A 88 -1.75 -15.87 -4.73
C VAL A 88 -2.51 -15.36 -5.93
N ALA A 89 -1.93 -14.42 -6.66
CA ALA A 89 -2.58 -13.79 -7.79
C ALA A 89 -1.70 -13.74 -9.03
N LEU A 90 -2.34 -13.82 -10.18
CA LEU A 90 -1.79 -13.51 -11.49
C LEU A 90 -2.44 -12.20 -11.93
N MET A 91 -1.63 -11.15 -12.07
CA MET A 91 -2.08 -9.80 -12.37
C MET A 91 -1.53 -9.33 -13.72
N ASN A 92 -2.23 -8.42 -14.39
CA ASN A 92 -1.76 -7.88 -15.66
C ASN A 92 -0.50 -7.00 -15.53
N GLY A 93 -0.25 -6.42 -14.35
CA GLY A 93 0.91 -5.59 -14.09
C GLY A 93 0.83 -4.17 -14.69
N GLN A 94 -0.33 -3.73 -15.14
CA GLN A 94 -0.52 -2.42 -15.80
C GLN A 94 -1.36 -1.44 -14.96
N GLY A 95 -1.92 -1.89 -13.83
CA GLY A 95 -2.69 -1.08 -12.93
C GLY A 95 -4.16 -0.91 -13.32
N ILE A 96 -4.80 0.02 -12.63
CA ILE A 96 -6.25 0.22 -12.69
C ILE A 96 -6.73 0.67 -14.08
N ASN A 97 -7.82 0.06 -14.55
CA ASN A 97 -8.49 0.43 -15.83
C ASN A 97 -7.57 0.41 -17.06
N THR A 98 -6.45 -0.30 -16.98
CA THR A 98 -5.45 -0.31 -18.06
C THR A 98 -5.42 -1.67 -18.73
N LYS A 99 -5.46 -1.66 -20.08
CA LYS A 99 -5.29 -2.85 -20.88
C LYS A 99 -3.86 -3.36 -20.78
N ASP A 100 -3.70 -4.68 -20.71
CA ASP A 100 -2.40 -5.32 -20.77
C ASP A 100 -1.65 -4.97 -22.07
N LYS A 101 -0.41 -4.53 -21.93
CA LYS A 101 0.43 -4.07 -23.05
C LYS A 101 1.62 -4.99 -23.34
N ASN A 102 1.96 -5.91 -22.45
CA ASN A 102 3.17 -6.71 -22.58
C ASN A 102 2.91 -8.23 -22.66
N SER A 103 1.67 -8.68 -22.59
CA SER A 103 1.25 -10.11 -22.59
C SER A 103 1.89 -10.95 -21.47
N GLN A 104 2.61 -10.33 -20.53
CA GLN A 104 3.22 -11.00 -19.40
C GLN A 104 2.42 -10.69 -18.13
N LYS A 105 2.42 -11.64 -17.20
CA LYS A 105 1.67 -11.52 -15.96
C LYS A 105 2.62 -11.39 -14.77
N ASP A 106 2.23 -10.55 -13.83
CA ASP A 106 2.89 -10.49 -12.53
C ASP A 106 2.32 -11.58 -11.63
N VAL A 107 3.21 -12.31 -10.97
CA VAL A 107 2.85 -13.22 -9.89
C VAL A 107 2.95 -12.47 -8.58
N VAL A 108 1.87 -12.44 -7.82
CA VAL A 108 1.81 -11.77 -6.53
C VAL A 108 1.44 -12.76 -5.45
N GLY A 109 2.26 -12.84 -4.41
CA GLY A 109 2.03 -13.64 -3.22
C GLY A 109 1.86 -12.77 -1.98
N TYR A 110 0.91 -13.13 -1.13
CA TYR A 110 0.70 -12.51 0.18
C TYR A 110 0.43 -13.59 1.22
N LEU A 111 1.08 -13.47 2.35
CA LEU A 111 0.89 -14.35 3.49
C LEU A 111 0.83 -13.51 4.76
N SER A 112 -0.15 -13.73 5.61
CA SER A 112 -0.18 -13.16 6.96
C SER A 112 -0.60 -14.19 7.99
N VAL A 113 -0.04 -14.04 9.19
CA VAL A 113 -0.27 -14.89 10.35
C VAL A 113 -0.75 -14.03 11.51
N ASN A 114 -1.78 -14.49 12.21
CA ASN A 114 -2.31 -13.87 13.42
C ASN A 114 -1.98 -14.75 14.64
N PRO A 115 -0.71 -14.78 15.11
CA PRO A 115 -0.29 -15.66 16.19
C PRO A 115 -0.96 -15.31 17.52
N LEU A 116 -1.38 -14.06 17.67
CA LEU A 116 -2.09 -13.53 18.83
C LEU A 116 -3.22 -12.61 18.34
N GLU A 117 -4.28 -12.44 19.11
CA GLU A 117 -5.43 -11.60 18.76
C GLU A 117 -5.06 -10.13 18.49
N TRP A 118 -3.97 -9.66 19.06
CA TRP A 118 -3.46 -8.31 18.93
C TRP A 118 -2.29 -8.17 17.95
N LEU A 119 -1.80 -9.27 17.34
CA LEU A 119 -0.64 -9.26 16.46
C LEU A 119 -0.94 -9.95 15.13
N THR A 120 -0.77 -9.20 14.05
CA THR A 120 -0.71 -9.72 12.68
C THR A 120 0.69 -9.49 12.13
N VAL A 121 1.33 -10.51 11.61
CA VAL A 121 2.60 -10.42 10.87
C VAL A 121 2.34 -10.85 9.44
N GLY A 122 2.86 -10.11 8.47
CA GLY A 122 2.63 -10.41 7.07
C GLY A 122 3.83 -10.15 6.19
N THR A 123 3.85 -10.84 5.06
CA THR A 123 4.83 -10.64 3.99
C THR A 123 4.16 -10.75 2.64
N SER A 124 4.71 -10.07 1.65
CA SER A 124 4.22 -10.17 0.28
C SER A 124 5.34 -10.02 -0.74
N VAL A 125 5.12 -10.56 -1.93
CA VAL A 125 6.08 -10.54 -3.02
C VAL A 125 5.37 -10.25 -4.34
N VAL A 126 6.03 -9.47 -5.21
CA VAL A 126 5.66 -9.29 -6.61
C VAL A 126 6.83 -9.70 -7.47
N ILE A 127 6.60 -10.59 -8.42
CA ILE A 127 7.58 -11.04 -9.41
C ILE A 127 6.93 -10.85 -10.78
N GLY A 128 7.51 -9.98 -11.60
CA GLY A 128 6.90 -9.71 -12.89
C GLY A 128 7.69 -8.80 -13.80
N LYS A 129 6.98 -8.29 -14.81
CA LYS A 129 7.53 -7.34 -15.78
C LYS A 129 6.51 -6.22 -16.03
N GLY A 130 6.90 -5.01 -15.69
CA GLY A 130 6.17 -3.82 -16.05
C GLY A 130 6.36 -3.44 -17.52
N HIS A 131 5.45 -2.63 -18.04
CA HIS A 131 5.57 -1.96 -19.33
C HIS A 131 5.52 -0.46 -19.09
N SER A 132 6.58 0.25 -19.46
CA SER A 132 6.67 1.69 -19.24
C SER A 132 5.74 2.44 -20.18
N VAL A 133 4.88 3.29 -19.63
CA VAL A 133 3.93 4.11 -20.41
C VAL A 133 4.52 5.49 -20.71
N ALA A 134 5.31 6.02 -19.80
CA ALA A 134 5.84 7.38 -19.85
C ALA A 134 7.38 7.45 -19.85
N GLY A 135 8.04 6.27 -19.82
CA GLY A 135 9.47 6.19 -19.56
C GLY A 135 9.81 6.46 -18.10
N ALA A 136 11.00 6.06 -17.70
CA ALA A 136 11.54 6.30 -16.38
C ALA A 136 13.04 6.60 -16.51
N PRO A 137 13.41 7.86 -16.81
CA PRO A 137 14.82 8.23 -17.06
C PRO A 137 15.76 7.83 -15.91
N ILE A 138 15.28 7.89 -14.65
CA ILE A 138 16.05 7.48 -13.48
C ILE A 138 16.43 5.99 -13.55
N HIS A 139 15.59 5.18 -14.19
CA HIS A 139 15.79 3.74 -14.33
C HIS A 139 16.38 3.36 -15.70
N GLY A 140 16.67 4.32 -16.57
CA GLY A 140 17.13 4.09 -17.94
C GLY A 140 16.12 3.34 -18.80
N ILE A 141 14.82 3.52 -18.51
CA ILE A 141 13.71 2.85 -19.22
C ILE A 141 12.98 3.84 -20.12
N GLU A 142 12.93 3.53 -21.41
CA GLU A 142 12.22 4.35 -22.39
C GLU A 142 10.71 4.03 -22.45
N PRO A 143 9.87 4.97 -22.94
CA PRO A 143 8.47 4.68 -23.16
C PRO A 143 8.28 3.48 -24.10
N GLY A 144 7.41 2.55 -23.72
CA GLY A 144 7.15 1.35 -24.50
C GLY A 144 8.06 0.15 -24.18
N GLU A 145 9.06 0.32 -23.34
CA GLU A 145 9.94 -0.78 -22.93
C GLU A 145 9.34 -1.65 -21.84
N ASN A 146 9.67 -2.93 -21.88
CA ASN A 146 9.38 -3.88 -20.81
C ASN A 146 10.59 -3.99 -19.90
N TYR A 147 10.36 -3.96 -18.59
CA TYR A 147 11.41 -4.05 -17.59
C TYR A 147 11.04 -5.06 -16.50
N ARG A 148 12.04 -5.67 -15.85
CA ARG A 148 11.85 -6.57 -14.72
C ARG A 148 11.39 -5.76 -13.51
N ARG A 149 10.33 -6.24 -12.82
CA ARG A 149 9.79 -5.63 -11.61
C ARG A 149 9.66 -6.69 -10.53
N ASN A 150 10.49 -6.58 -9.50
CA ASN A 150 10.44 -7.47 -8.34
C ASN A 150 10.33 -6.64 -7.08
N ARG A 151 9.40 -7.00 -6.20
CA ARG A 151 9.14 -6.27 -4.96
C ARG A 151 8.86 -7.25 -3.83
N TRP A 152 9.22 -6.86 -2.64
CA TRP A 152 8.97 -7.64 -1.43
C TRP A 152 8.62 -6.72 -0.28
N SER A 153 7.74 -7.17 0.62
CA SER A 153 7.43 -6.48 1.86
C SER A 153 7.31 -7.45 3.03
N VAL A 154 7.57 -6.92 4.22
CA VAL A 154 7.33 -7.59 5.49
C VAL A 154 6.88 -6.55 6.51
N GLY A 155 5.90 -6.90 7.34
CA GLY A 155 5.37 -5.97 8.32
C GLY A 155 4.66 -6.64 9.47
N ALA A 156 4.28 -5.81 10.43
CA ALA A 156 3.51 -6.22 11.60
C ALA A 156 2.49 -5.13 11.98
N PHE A 157 1.29 -5.57 12.33
CA PHE A 157 0.24 -4.74 12.90
C PHE A 157 -0.06 -5.21 14.31
N LEU A 158 0.09 -4.31 15.28
CA LEU A 158 -0.23 -4.52 16.67
C LEU A 158 -1.49 -3.70 16.99
N THR A 159 -2.55 -4.38 17.41
CA THR A 159 -3.85 -3.74 17.64
C THR A 159 -4.31 -4.01 19.07
N GLY A 160 -4.09 -3.05 19.95
CA GLY A 160 -4.55 -3.08 21.34
C GLY A 160 -5.82 -2.25 21.56
N LYS A 161 -6.40 -2.35 22.76
CA LYS A 161 -7.62 -1.60 23.13
C LYS A 161 -7.40 -0.09 23.19
N LYS A 162 -6.22 0.38 23.53
CA LYS A 162 -5.88 1.80 23.72
C LYS A 162 -4.80 2.31 22.77
N ALA A 163 -4.05 1.41 22.15
CA ALA A 163 -2.96 1.78 21.27
C ALA A 163 -2.86 0.79 20.11
N SER A 164 -2.42 1.26 18.96
CA SER A 164 -2.05 0.44 17.81
C SER A 164 -0.70 0.89 17.24
N LEU A 165 0.01 -0.03 16.62
CA LEU A 165 1.23 0.24 15.87
C LEU A 165 1.16 -0.56 14.57
N ARG A 166 1.38 0.11 13.45
CA ARG A 166 1.55 -0.52 12.14
C ARG A 166 2.93 -0.19 11.61
N THR A 167 3.64 -1.20 11.16
CA THR A 167 4.95 -1.04 10.55
C THR A 167 5.10 -2.00 9.39
N GLU A 168 5.73 -1.55 8.33
CA GLU A 168 6.06 -2.38 7.17
C GLU A 168 7.36 -1.89 6.54
N PHE A 169 8.19 -2.81 6.10
CA PHE A 169 9.41 -2.56 5.34
C PHE A 169 9.27 -3.17 3.95
N MET A 170 9.74 -2.47 2.93
CA MET A 170 9.54 -2.80 1.54
C MET A 170 10.86 -2.67 0.77
N LEU A 171 11.05 -3.58 -0.17
CA LEU A 171 12.16 -3.57 -1.13
C LEU A 171 11.59 -3.61 -2.54
N GLY A 172 12.23 -2.89 -3.46
CA GLY A 172 11.94 -2.91 -4.88
C GLY A 172 13.19 -3.06 -5.72
N LYS A 173 13.02 -3.71 -6.86
CA LYS A 173 13.99 -3.68 -7.96
C LYS A 173 13.21 -3.53 -9.25
N ASP A 174 13.35 -2.36 -9.88
CA ASP A 174 12.76 -2.03 -11.18
C ASP A 174 13.90 -1.83 -12.18
N ALA A 175 13.98 -2.71 -13.19
CA ALA A 175 15.18 -2.88 -14.02
C ALA A 175 16.41 -3.14 -13.13
N ASP A 176 17.39 -2.24 -13.15
CA ASP A 176 18.60 -2.35 -12.33
C ASP A 176 18.61 -1.43 -11.12
N VAL A 177 17.59 -0.57 -10.98
CA VAL A 177 17.49 0.35 -9.85
C VAL A 177 16.85 -0.36 -8.65
N LYS A 178 17.52 -0.28 -7.51
CA LYS A 178 17.05 -0.81 -6.23
C LYS A 178 16.44 0.32 -5.41
N SER A 179 15.27 0.06 -4.84
CA SER A 179 14.58 0.94 -3.91
C SER A 179 14.30 0.23 -2.60
N ASN A 180 14.21 1.00 -1.53
CA ASN A 180 13.75 0.51 -0.24
C ASN A 180 12.97 1.58 0.53
N GLY A 181 12.14 1.15 1.44
CA GLY A 181 11.40 2.07 2.27
C GLY A 181 10.67 1.34 3.39
N GLY A 182 10.13 2.12 4.31
CA GLY A 182 9.36 1.58 5.41
C GLY A 182 8.61 2.67 6.15
N TYR A 183 7.68 2.27 6.99
CA TYR A 183 6.96 3.18 7.84
C TYR A 183 6.66 2.56 9.20
N ALA A 184 6.41 3.42 10.18
CA ALA A 184 5.86 3.08 11.48
C ALA A 184 4.83 4.13 11.88
N THR A 185 3.58 3.70 12.05
CA THR A 185 2.45 4.56 12.45
C THR A 185 1.88 4.06 13.76
N GLY A 186 1.99 4.89 14.78
CA GLY A 186 1.42 4.65 16.11
C GLY A 186 0.18 5.49 16.33
N CYS A 187 -0.83 4.91 16.99
CA CYS A 187 -2.04 5.60 17.43
C CYS A 187 -2.31 5.26 18.88
N VAL A 188 -2.60 6.28 19.69
CA VAL A 188 -2.88 6.10 21.12
C VAL A 188 -4.14 6.87 21.48
N ARG A 189 -5.07 6.21 22.17
CA ARG A 189 -6.27 6.83 22.72
C ARG A 189 -5.94 7.61 23.99
N ILE A 190 -6.02 8.94 23.91
CA ILE A 190 -5.75 9.84 25.03
C ILE A 190 -6.95 9.89 25.98
N ILE A 191 -8.14 10.11 25.42
CA ILE A 191 -9.42 10.09 26.12
C ILE A 191 -10.44 9.33 25.29
N ARG A 192 -11.65 9.14 25.82
CA ARG A 192 -12.67 8.25 25.22
C ARG A 192 -12.84 8.39 23.70
N ASN A 193 -12.85 9.63 23.20
CA ASN A 193 -13.15 9.93 21.80
C ASN A 193 -11.99 10.63 21.05
N VAL A 194 -10.82 10.79 21.70
CA VAL A 194 -9.66 11.47 21.10
C VAL A 194 -8.48 10.54 21.06
N GLU A 195 -7.86 10.46 19.90
CA GLU A 195 -6.66 9.66 19.65
C GLU A 195 -5.57 10.57 19.09
N ALA A 196 -4.33 10.37 19.57
CA ALA A 196 -3.14 10.95 18.97
C ALA A 196 -2.53 9.94 18.00
N VAL A 197 -2.04 10.45 16.88
CA VAL A 197 -1.37 9.66 15.85
C VAL A 197 0.00 10.26 15.61
N ALA A 198 1.01 9.42 15.48
CA ALA A 198 2.34 9.80 15.02
C ALA A 198 2.82 8.78 13.98
N SER A 199 3.51 9.24 12.96
CA SER A 199 4.08 8.38 11.93
C SER A 199 5.43 8.88 11.46
N TYR A 200 6.29 7.93 11.19
CA TYR A 200 7.55 8.12 10.47
C TYR A 200 7.53 7.27 9.21
N GLU A 201 7.91 7.87 8.09
CA GLU A 201 8.01 7.21 6.80
C GLU A 201 9.38 7.51 6.19
N TYR A 202 9.93 6.50 5.54
CA TYR A 202 11.20 6.59 4.82
C TYR A 202 11.08 5.89 3.47
N LEU A 203 11.59 6.53 2.43
CA LEU A 203 11.71 5.97 1.08
C LEU A 203 13.06 6.37 0.50
N ASN A 204 13.75 5.40 -0.09
CA ASN A 204 14.90 5.61 -0.96
C ASN A 204 14.53 5.03 -2.34
N ARG A 205 14.30 5.90 -3.30
CA ARG A 205 13.85 5.52 -4.66
C ARG A 205 14.97 4.91 -5.49
N ASP A 206 16.19 5.37 -5.25
CA ASP A 206 17.41 4.82 -5.84
C ASP A 206 18.49 4.73 -4.75
N VAL A 207 18.84 3.49 -4.41
CA VAL A 207 19.82 3.21 -3.34
C VAL A 207 21.22 3.72 -3.73
N VAL A 208 21.58 3.70 -5.01
CA VAL A 208 22.90 4.12 -5.51
C VAL A 208 22.98 5.64 -5.58
N ALA A 209 21.96 6.31 -6.12
CA ALA A 209 21.88 7.76 -6.17
C ALA A 209 21.51 8.39 -4.81
N GLU A 210 21.11 7.57 -3.84
CA GLU A 210 20.64 8.02 -2.52
C GLU A 210 19.46 9.00 -2.59
N ASP A 211 18.50 8.76 -3.49
CA ASP A 211 17.26 9.57 -3.58
C ASP A 211 16.32 9.23 -2.42
N LYS A 212 16.61 9.86 -1.29
CA LYS A 212 15.96 9.60 0.00
C LYS A 212 14.96 10.68 0.35
N GLN A 213 13.86 10.25 0.95
CA GLN A 213 12.87 11.15 1.55
C GLN A 213 12.40 10.56 2.87
N SER A 214 12.29 11.40 3.89
CA SER A 214 11.66 11.07 5.16
C SER A 214 10.47 11.99 5.41
N ASN A 215 9.37 11.43 5.90
CA ASN A 215 8.21 12.18 6.33
C ASN A 215 7.96 11.94 7.82
N TYR A 216 7.65 13.00 8.53
CA TYR A 216 7.30 12.98 9.94
C TYR A 216 5.89 13.53 10.08
N MET A 217 5.00 12.77 10.71
CA MET A 217 3.61 13.15 10.86
C MET A 217 3.18 13.09 12.31
N ALA A 218 2.37 14.06 12.70
CA ALA A 218 1.70 14.08 13.99
C ALA A 218 0.28 14.60 13.80
N GLY A 219 -0.69 14.00 14.48
CA GLY A 219 -2.08 14.37 14.32
C GLY A 219 -2.95 13.99 15.49
N LEU A 220 -4.14 14.53 15.47
CA LEU A 220 -5.21 14.23 16.40
C LEU A 220 -6.45 13.81 15.60
N GLN A 221 -7.20 12.85 16.14
CA GLN A 221 -8.51 12.49 15.62
C GLN A 221 -9.55 12.44 16.73
N TYR A 222 -10.72 13.04 16.44
CA TYR A 222 -11.86 13.09 17.33
C TYR A 222 -13.03 12.31 16.73
N TRP A 223 -13.46 11.28 17.43
CA TRP A 223 -14.60 10.44 17.05
C TRP A 223 -15.89 11.03 17.62
N PHE A 224 -16.64 11.80 16.82
CA PHE A 224 -17.89 12.42 17.24
C PHE A 224 -19.10 11.48 17.10
N TYR A 225 -18.97 10.42 16.27
CA TYR A 225 -19.96 9.37 16.11
C TYR A 225 -19.26 8.04 15.75
N PRO A 226 -19.87 6.86 15.97
CA PRO A 226 -19.30 5.60 15.49
C PRO A 226 -18.95 5.66 14.01
N LYS A 227 -17.69 5.38 13.66
CA LYS A 227 -17.11 5.45 12.30
C LYS A 227 -17.04 6.86 11.67
N CYS A 228 -17.38 7.94 12.41
CA CYS A 228 -17.29 9.33 11.94
C CYS A 228 -16.26 10.10 12.76
N ARG A 229 -15.31 10.74 12.11
CA ARG A 229 -14.22 11.44 12.81
C ARG A 229 -13.82 12.75 12.14
N LEU A 230 -13.34 13.67 12.95
CA LEU A 230 -12.57 14.84 12.54
C LEU A 230 -11.11 14.53 12.76
N GLN A 231 -10.26 14.86 11.80
CA GLN A 231 -8.82 14.66 11.85
C GLN A 231 -8.11 15.97 11.53
N VAL A 232 -7.01 16.23 12.26
CA VAL A 232 -6.04 17.30 11.96
C VAL A 232 -4.66 16.64 11.97
N GLN A 233 -3.88 16.90 10.95
CA GLN A 233 -2.55 16.31 10.76
C GLN A 233 -1.56 17.37 10.31
N TYR A 234 -0.41 17.38 10.95
CA TYR A 234 0.80 18.06 10.49
C TYR A 234 1.74 17.03 9.86
N THR A 235 2.34 17.41 8.75
CA THR A 235 3.31 16.58 8.04
C THR A 235 4.51 17.44 7.67
N ARG A 236 5.71 17.01 8.06
CA ARG A 236 6.97 17.54 7.54
C ARG A 236 7.53 16.60 6.51
N LEU A 237 7.73 17.10 5.31
CA LEU A 237 8.37 16.40 4.20
C LEU A 237 9.84 16.79 4.14
N SER A 238 10.74 15.82 4.19
CA SER A 238 12.19 16.02 4.19
C SER A 238 12.86 15.19 3.10
N PRO A 239 12.82 15.64 1.84
CA PRO A 239 13.59 15.04 0.75
C PRO A 239 15.07 15.40 0.88
N LYS A 240 15.98 14.50 0.46
CA LYS A 240 17.43 14.73 0.56
C LYS A 240 17.94 15.83 -0.39
N HIS A 241 17.36 15.92 -1.57
CA HIS A 241 17.86 16.78 -2.66
C HIS A 241 17.00 18.05 -2.89
N ASN A 242 15.95 18.25 -2.13
CA ASN A 242 15.08 19.42 -2.19
C ASN A 242 14.85 20.01 -0.81
N ASP A 243 14.30 21.22 -0.77
CA ASP A 243 13.93 21.85 0.47
C ASP A 243 12.83 21.08 1.20
N SER A 244 12.92 21.06 2.52
CA SER A 244 11.86 20.50 3.35
C SER A 244 10.61 21.40 3.30
N SER A 245 9.45 20.79 3.36
CA SER A 245 8.17 21.51 3.38
C SER A 245 7.25 20.99 4.47
N ASP A 246 6.37 21.87 4.90
CA ASP A 246 5.43 21.61 5.98
C ASP A 246 4.00 21.69 5.43
N LEU A 247 3.15 20.73 5.84
CA LEU A 247 1.77 20.63 5.42
C LEU A 247 0.86 20.43 6.62
N VAL A 248 -0.19 21.23 6.72
CA VAL A 248 -1.28 21.04 7.70
C VAL A 248 -2.54 20.67 6.95
N GLN A 249 -3.18 19.59 7.35
CA GLN A 249 -4.39 19.06 6.74
C GLN A 249 -5.48 18.86 7.79
N ALA A 250 -6.73 19.09 7.41
CA ALA A 250 -7.89 18.75 8.20
C ALA A 250 -8.89 17.97 7.33
N GLN A 251 -9.55 16.97 7.92
CA GLN A 251 -10.52 16.13 7.24
C GLN A 251 -11.69 15.80 8.14
N VAL A 252 -12.90 15.84 7.60
CA VAL A 252 -14.08 15.22 8.19
C VAL A 252 -14.38 13.94 7.45
N GLN A 253 -14.40 12.84 8.15
CA GLN A 253 -14.77 11.53 7.60
C GLN A 253 -16.14 11.12 8.16
N VAL A 254 -17.07 10.84 7.27
CA VAL A 254 -18.39 10.29 7.60
C VAL A 254 -18.52 8.94 6.90
N ARG A 255 -18.90 7.92 7.66
CA ARG A 255 -19.08 6.55 7.14
C ARG A 255 -20.44 6.02 7.60
N PHE A 256 -21.24 5.62 6.64
CA PHE A 256 -22.56 5.02 6.81
C PHE A 256 -22.50 3.50 6.92
#